data_e7f06a734d5e40e0b579a25faa2d93bf
#
_entry.id   e7f06a734d5e40e0b579a25faa2d93bf
#
_cell.length_a   1.000
_cell.length_b   1.000
_cell.length_c   1.000
_cell.angle_alpha   90.00
_cell.angle_beta   90.00
_cell.angle_gamma   90.00
#
_symmetry.space_group_name_H-M   'P 1'
#
loop_
_entity.id
_entity.type
_entity.pdbx_description
1 polymer ?
#
loop_
_entity_poly.entity_id
_entity_poly.type
_entity_poly.pdbx_seq_one_letter_code
_entity_poly.pdbx_strand_id
1 'polypeptide(L)'
;MPTRIAPLAISAFTATSALGHGRGALADALRADRSGLADNDFTRVPLPEVFAEYDCRNNRLAWHGIAADGFLDAARAAIERYGADRVALVVGTSTSAIGATEEGYRALDGDRLPARLRRPVLHTPHSLGLFLEAALGTRGPCLTVATACSSSAKIFAKAERMIRLGTADAAILAGVDTLCDSVLFGFNALELVSSQRCRPFDTARDGISIGEAAGFALVERDGDARAPRLVGYGESSDAYHMSTPHPEGRGARLALADALARAGLEPDDVDYINLHGTATPKNDEVEAAVLADVFSARVRASATKGFTGHTLGAAGILEAAITLLAMEQGFVPATLNSRDAEPAVAAQLAIEREERPIRVALSNSFGFGGSNCTLAFAAGTPH
;
A
#
# COMPACT_ATOMS: atom_id res chain seq x y z
N MET A 1 -13.15 22.20 9.49
CA MET A 1 -12.73 20.89 10.02
C MET A 1 -13.22 19.82 9.07
N PRO A 2 -12.48 18.76 8.83
CA PRO A 2 -12.97 17.64 8.02
C PRO A 2 -14.20 17.02 8.67
N THR A 3 -15.14 16.61 7.84
CA THR A 3 -16.37 15.93 8.32
C THR A 3 -16.02 14.47 8.67
N ARG A 4 -16.49 13.97 9.81
CA ARG A 4 -16.42 12.54 10.16
C ARG A 4 -16.99 11.69 9.03
N ILE A 5 -16.32 10.58 8.73
CA ILE A 5 -16.85 9.61 7.76
C ILE A 5 -17.70 8.54 8.45
N ALA A 6 -18.64 7.98 7.72
CA ALA A 6 -19.27 6.72 8.12
C ALA A 6 -18.25 5.59 7.95
N PRO A 7 -17.98 4.76 8.98
CA PRO A 7 -17.04 3.66 8.87
C PRO A 7 -17.42 2.68 7.77
N LEU A 8 -16.45 2.31 6.91
CA LEU A 8 -16.64 1.31 5.85
C LEU A 8 -16.04 -0.03 6.26
N ALA A 9 -16.75 -1.12 6.05
CA ALA A 9 -16.23 -2.45 6.32
C ALA A 9 -15.15 -2.83 5.30
N ILE A 10 -14.07 -3.45 5.76
CA ILE A 10 -13.09 -4.13 4.91
C ILE A 10 -13.44 -5.62 4.96
N SER A 11 -14.34 -6.02 4.05
CA SER A 11 -14.97 -7.35 4.08
C SER A 11 -14.04 -8.47 3.64
N ALA A 12 -13.05 -8.14 2.82
CA ALA A 12 -11.97 -9.04 2.44
C ALA A 12 -10.69 -8.24 2.14
N PHE A 13 -9.55 -8.83 2.40
CA PHE A 13 -8.26 -8.30 1.97
C PHE A 13 -7.24 -9.43 1.79
N THR A 14 -6.28 -9.19 0.93
CA THR A 14 -5.14 -10.09 0.70
C THR A 14 -3.92 -9.29 0.24
N ALA A 15 -2.74 -9.85 0.40
CA ALA A 15 -1.54 -9.32 -0.22
C ALA A 15 -0.53 -10.44 -0.53
N THR A 16 0.23 -10.22 -1.60
CA THR A 16 1.35 -11.05 -2.04
C THR A 16 2.57 -10.14 -2.18
N SER A 17 3.68 -10.55 -1.58
CA SER A 17 4.94 -9.79 -1.57
C SER A 17 6.12 -10.72 -1.41
N ALA A 18 7.30 -10.20 -1.21
CA ALA A 18 8.49 -10.98 -0.85
C ALA A 18 8.29 -11.90 0.38
N LEU A 19 7.29 -11.65 1.22
CA LEU A 19 6.95 -12.50 2.36
C LEU A 19 6.22 -13.79 1.97
N GLY A 20 5.66 -13.84 0.77
CA GLY A 20 4.92 -14.95 0.23
C GLY A 20 3.55 -14.59 -0.33
N HIS A 21 2.75 -15.60 -0.61
CA HIS A 21 1.46 -15.49 -1.26
C HIS A 21 0.32 -15.58 -0.24
N GLY A 22 -0.45 -14.49 -0.11
CA GLY A 22 -1.61 -14.42 0.75
C GLY A 22 -1.32 -14.10 2.22
N ARG A 23 -2.39 -13.93 2.99
CA ARG A 23 -2.38 -13.48 4.39
C ARG A 23 -1.64 -14.43 5.33
N GLY A 24 -1.78 -15.75 5.12
CA GLY A 24 -1.10 -16.75 5.94
C GLY A 24 0.41 -16.62 5.85
N ALA A 25 0.97 -16.55 4.63
CA ALA A 25 2.40 -16.39 4.42
C ALA A 25 2.94 -15.07 5.00
N LEU A 26 2.16 -13.98 4.88
CA LEU A 26 2.49 -12.69 5.49
C LEU A 26 2.54 -12.81 7.03
N ALA A 27 1.49 -13.38 7.63
CA ALA A 27 1.40 -13.53 9.08
C ALA A 27 2.56 -14.38 9.63
N ASP A 28 2.85 -15.51 9.00
CA ASP A 28 3.95 -16.41 9.39
C ASP A 28 5.31 -15.71 9.32
N ALA A 29 5.56 -14.94 8.26
CA ALA A 29 6.81 -14.21 8.09
C ALA A 29 6.96 -13.08 9.13
N LEU A 30 5.89 -12.32 9.39
CA LEU A 30 5.86 -11.25 10.38
C LEU A 30 6.08 -11.80 11.81
N ARG A 31 5.44 -12.94 12.15
CA ARG A 31 5.59 -13.59 13.45
C ARG A 31 6.97 -14.24 13.64
N ALA A 32 7.60 -14.68 12.57
CA ALA A 32 8.92 -15.29 12.60
C ALA A 32 10.06 -14.25 12.47
N ASP A 33 9.75 -12.95 12.40
CA ASP A 33 10.69 -11.87 12.12
C ASP A 33 11.58 -12.16 10.90
N ARG A 34 10.96 -12.79 9.87
CA ARG A 34 11.65 -13.26 8.67
C ARG A 34 11.50 -12.25 7.53
N SER A 35 12.60 -11.60 7.18
CA SER A 35 12.66 -10.73 6.00
C SER A 35 12.49 -11.54 4.71
N GLY A 36 11.67 -11.02 3.79
CA GLY A 36 11.52 -11.55 2.45
C GLY A 36 12.45 -10.91 1.42
N LEU A 37 13.37 -10.05 1.85
CA LEU A 37 14.33 -9.38 0.98
C LEU A 37 15.40 -10.37 0.48
N ALA A 38 14.99 -11.22 -0.45
CA ALA A 38 15.79 -12.19 -1.17
C ALA A 38 15.22 -12.31 -2.59
N ASP A 39 15.87 -13.08 -3.46
CA ASP A 39 15.43 -13.29 -4.83
C ASP A 39 14.08 -14.03 -4.87
N ASN A 40 12.99 -13.29 -4.88
CA ASN A 40 11.63 -13.80 -5.07
C ASN A 40 11.14 -13.39 -6.46
N ASP A 41 10.87 -14.35 -7.32
CA ASP A 41 10.28 -14.13 -8.63
C ASP A 41 8.83 -14.65 -8.66
N PHE A 42 7.88 -13.75 -8.39
CA PHE A 42 6.45 -14.03 -8.46
C PHE A 42 5.90 -14.03 -9.90
N THR A 43 6.70 -13.66 -10.87
CA THR A 43 6.23 -13.33 -12.21
C THR A 43 6.14 -14.52 -13.14
N ARG A 44 6.46 -15.72 -12.67
CA ARG A 44 6.37 -16.96 -13.44
C ARG A 44 4.96 -17.49 -13.57
N VAL A 45 3.98 -16.91 -12.84
CA VAL A 45 2.57 -17.29 -12.99
C VAL A 45 2.03 -16.71 -14.30
N PRO A 46 1.67 -17.53 -15.29
CA PRO A 46 1.15 -17.03 -16.55
C PRO A 46 -0.26 -16.45 -16.36
N LEU A 47 -0.61 -15.47 -17.19
CA LEU A 47 -2.02 -15.10 -17.34
C LEU A 47 -2.78 -16.17 -18.12
N PRO A 48 -4.08 -16.37 -17.85
CA PRO A 48 -4.96 -17.13 -18.72
C PRO A 48 -4.92 -16.58 -20.15
N GLU A 49 -5.01 -17.44 -21.16
CA GLU A 49 -4.89 -17.09 -22.58
C GLU A 49 -5.91 -15.99 -22.99
N VAL A 50 -7.08 -15.97 -22.38
CA VAL A 50 -8.12 -14.95 -22.60
C VAL A 50 -7.65 -13.54 -22.26
N PHE A 51 -6.61 -13.39 -21.46
CA PHE A 51 -6.01 -12.11 -21.07
C PHE A 51 -4.63 -11.86 -21.72
N ALA A 52 -4.29 -12.57 -22.78
CA ALA A 52 -2.97 -12.49 -23.40
C ALA A 52 -2.58 -11.06 -23.85
N GLU A 53 -3.55 -10.22 -24.24
CA GLU A 53 -3.30 -8.82 -24.61
C GLU A 53 -2.80 -7.96 -23.43
N TYR A 54 -3.15 -8.34 -22.19
CA TYR A 54 -2.74 -7.67 -20.95
C TYR A 54 -1.45 -8.24 -20.36
N ASP A 55 -0.80 -9.19 -21.04
CA ASP A 55 0.32 -9.93 -20.47
C ASP A 55 1.56 -9.07 -20.27
N CYS A 56 1.86 -8.81 -19.00
CA CYS A 56 3.09 -8.17 -18.53
C CYS A 56 3.37 -8.59 -17.08
N ARG A 57 4.60 -8.32 -16.60
CA ARG A 57 5.02 -8.65 -15.23
C ARG A 57 4.03 -8.16 -14.19
N ASN A 58 3.59 -6.91 -14.27
CA ASN A 58 2.69 -6.30 -13.29
C ASN A 58 1.32 -7.00 -13.23
N ASN A 59 0.72 -7.28 -14.38
CA ASN A 59 -0.59 -7.92 -14.46
C ASN A 59 -0.52 -9.42 -14.08
N ARG A 60 0.60 -10.10 -14.32
CA ARG A 60 0.84 -11.46 -13.81
C ARG A 60 0.88 -11.48 -12.29
N LEU A 61 1.58 -10.53 -11.66
CA LEU A 61 1.59 -10.40 -10.20
C LEU A 61 0.19 -10.05 -9.66
N ALA A 62 -0.54 -9.16 -10.33
CA ALA A 62 -1.93 -8.85 -9.98
C ALA A 62 -2.82 -10.09 -10.02
N TRP A 63 -2.74 -10.89 -11.10
CA TRP A 63 -3.53 -12.12 -11.23
C TRP A 63 -3.18 -13.15 -10.17
N HIS A 64 -1.88 -13.33 -9.91
CA HIS A 64 -1.44 -14.21 -8.84
C HIS A 64 -1.97 -13.73 -7.47
N GLY A 65 -1.83 -12.45 -7.17
CA GLY A 65 -2.23 -11.89 -5.87
C GLY A 65 -3.74 -11.93 -5.61
N ILE A 66 -4.57 -11.61 -6.63
CA ILE A 66 -6.03 -11.58 -6.46
C ILE A 66 -6.63 -12.97 -6.19
N ALA A 67 -5.94 -14.03 -6.61
CA ALA A 67 -6.38 -15.40 -6.39
C ALA A 67 -6.15 -15.90 -4.95
N ALA A 68 -5.36 -15.17 -4.15
CA ALA A 68 -5.05 -15.56 -2.78
C ALA A 68 -6.25 -15.40 -1.84
N ASP A 69 -6.30 -16.21 -0.79
CA ASP A 69 -7.23 -16.11 0.34
C ASP A 69 -8.73 -16.10 -0.05
N GLY A 70 -9.08 -16.56 -1.25
CA GLY A 70 -10.46 -16.50 -1.74
C GLY A 70 -10.94 -15.09 -2.10
N PHE A 71 -10.02 -14.12 -2.25
CA PHE A 71 -10.38 -12.72 -2.52
C PHE A 71 -11.12 -12.56 -3.85
N LEU A 72 -10.71 -13.29 -4.89
CA LEU A 72 -11.39 -13.25 -6.19
C LEU A 72 -12.87 -13.66 -6.08
N ASP A 73 -13.17 -14.65 -5.26
CA ASP A 73 -14.56 -15.11 -5.04
C ASP A 73 -15.34 -14.09 -4.22
N ALA A 74 -14.73 -13.47 -3.21
CA ALA A 74 -15.34 -12.39 -2.44
C ALA A 74 -15.66 -11.17 -3.33
N ALA A 75 -14.74 -10.80 -4.23
CA ALA A 75 -14.94 -9.71 -5.19
C ALA A 75 -16.10 -10.02 -6.16
N ARG A 76 -16.17 -11.24 -6.70
CA ARG A 76 -17.27 -11.68 -7.56
C ARG A 76 -18.62 -11.70 -6.83
N ALA A 77 -18.63 -12.19 -5.59
CA ALA A 77 -19.84 -12.18 -4.76
C ALA A 77 -20.36 -10.75 -4.49
N ALA A 78 -19.45 -9.78 -4.30
CA ALA A 78 -19.81 -8.37 -4.16
C ALA A 78 -20.38 -7.80 -5.48
N ILE A 79 -19.78 -8.13 -6.63
CA ILE A 79 -20.28 -7.74 -7.95
C ILE A 79 -21.68 -8.32 -8.20
N GLU A 80 -21.91 -9.56 -7.82
CA GLU A 80 -23.22 -10.21 -7.94
C GLU A 80 -24.27 -9.59 -7.02
N ARG A 81 -23.88 -9.25 -5.77
CA ARG A 81 -24.76 -8.62 -4.76
C ARG A 81 -25.19 -7.21 -5.13
N TYR A 82 -24.26 -6.37 -5.56
CA TYR A 82 -24.51 -4.94 -5.78
C TYR A 82 -24.81 -4.60 -7.24
N GLY A 83 -24.47 -5.48 -8.19
CA GLY A 83 -24.47 -5.22 -9.61
C GLY A 83 -23.13 -4.69 -10.12
N ALA A 84 -22.74 -5.10 -11.34
CA ALA A 84 -21.43 -4.81 -11.91
C ALA A 84 -21.16 -3.31 -12.11
N ASP A 85 -22.19 -2.50 -12.29
CA ASP A 85 -22.17 -1.04 -12.43
C ASP A 85 -22.13 -0.29 -11.09
N ARG A 86 -22.37 -1.01 -9.97
CA ARG A 86 -22.39 -0.44 -8.62
C ARG A 86 -21.14 -0.77 -7.80
N VAL A 87 -20.22 -1.57 -8.34
CA VAL A 87 -18.93 -1.87 -7.71
C VAL A 87 -17.83 -1.08 -8.42
N ALA A 88 -17.20 -0.16 -7.70
CA ALA A 88 -16.07 0.59 -8.23
C ALA A 88 -14.79 -0.25 -8.19
N LEU A 89 -13.91 -0.08 -9.18
CA LEU A 89 -12.55 -0.59 -9.18
C LEU A 89 -11.59 0.60 -9.04
N VAL A 90 -10.84 0.65 -7.94
CA VAL A 90 -9.89 1.74 -7.69
C VAL A 90 -8.48 1.17 -7.55
N VAL A 91 -7.61 1.54 -8.47
CA VAL A 91 -6.27 0.99 -8.61
C VAL A 91 -5.23 2.02 -8.19
N GLY A 92 -4.27 1.59 -7.39
CA GLY A 92 -3.10 2.39 -6.99
C GLY A 92 -1.82 1.77 -7.51
N THR A 93 -1.08 2.50 -8.34
CA THR A 93 0.20 2.01 -8.91
C THR A 93 1.09 3.20 -9.26
N SER A 94 2.38 3.03 -9.21
CA SER A 94 3.34 4.03 -9.68
C SER A 94 4.00 3.62 -11.00
N THR A 95 4.07 2.33 -11.27
CA THR A 95 4.74 1.78 -12.45
C THR A 95 3.78 1.17 -13.47
N SER A 96 2.68 0.56 -12.99
CA SER A 96 1.76 -0.18 -13.86
C SER A 96 2.54 -1.11 -14.81
N ALA A 97 2.29 -1.07 -16.11
CA ALA A 97 2.95 -1.90 -17.11
C ALA A 97 4.20 -1.25 -17.74
N ILE A 98 4.90 -0.33 -17.04
CA ILE A 98 6.05 0.40 -17.59
C ILE A 98 7.17 -0.54 -18.07
N GLY A 99 7.40 -1.68 -17.37
CA GLY A 99 8.38 -2.68 -17.80
C GLY A 99 8.11 -3.26 -19.19
N ALA A 100 6.84 -3.45 -19.57
CA ALA A 100 6.47 -3.86 -20.94
C ALA A 100 6.73 -2.74 -21.96
N THR A 101 6.60 -1.48 -21.55
CA THR A 101 6.94 -0.33 -22.38
C THR A 101 8.46 -0.24 -22.60
N GLU A 102 9.24 -0.45 -21.54
CA GLU A 102 10.71 -0.54 -21.61
C GLU A 102 11.17 -1.65 -22.57
N GLU A 103 10.55 -2.84 -22.49
CA GLU A 103 10.80 -3.93 -23.43
C GLU A 103 10.51 -3.50 -24.88
N GLY A 104 9.39 -2.79 -25.07
CA GLY A 104 9.03 -2.22 -26.36
C GLY A 104 10.12 -1.28 -26.92
N TYR A 105 10.59 -0.36 -26.10
CA TYR A 105 11.65 0.58 -26.49
C TYR A 105 12.98 -0.11 -26.81
N ARG A 106 13.39 -1.14 -26.05
CA ARG A 106 14.59 -1.91 -26.34
C ARG A 106 14.50 -2.70 -27.66
N ALA A 107 13.30 -3.06 -28.06
CA ALA A 107 13.04 -3.85 -29.27
C ALA A 107 12.66 -2.99 -30.48
N LEU A 108 12.82 -1.66 -30.42
CA LEU A 108 12.57 -0.77 -31.57
C LEU A 108 13.43 -1.16 -32.78
N ASP A 109 12.80 -1.20 -33.96
CA ASP A 109 13.46 -1.28 -35.25
C ASP A 109 13.31 0.10 -35.94
N GLY A 110 14.37 0.89 -35.88
CA GLY A 110 14.31 2.32 -36.19
C GLY A 110 13.35 3.03 -35.20
N ASP A 111 12.26 3.58 -35.68
CA ASP A 111 11.21 4.27 -34.93
C ASP A 111 9.93 3.42 -34.72
N ARG A 112 9.98 2.11 -35.07
CA ARG A 112 8.82 1.23 -35.06
C ARG A 112 8.90 0.14 -34.01
N LEU A 113 7.81 0.00 -33.22
CA LEU A 113 7.63 -1.14 -32.37
C LEU A 113 7.35 -2.42 -33.18
N PRO A 114 7.99 -3.56 -32.88
CA PRO A 114 7.60 -4.86 -33.42
C PRO A 114 6.10 -5.14 -33.22
N ALA A 115 5.48 -5.81 -34.19
CA ALA A 115 4.03 -6.05 -34.16
C ALA A 115 3.55 -6.72 -32.84
N ARG A 116 4.34 -7.69 -32.31
CA ARG A 116 4.05 -8.39 -31.04
C ARG A 116 4.03 -7.48 -29.80
N LEU A 117 4.68 -6.31 -29.87
CA LEU A 117 4.77 -5.34 -28.76
C LEU A 117 3.84 -4.14 -28.95
N ARG A 118 3.07 -4.11 -30.05
CA ARG A 118 2.03 -3.10 -30.29
C ARG A 118 0.76 -3.43 -29.50
N ARG A 119 0.85 -3.31 -28.18
CA ARG A 119 -0.26 -3.60 -27.26
C ARG A 119 -0.64 -2.31 -26.52
N PRO A 120 -1.51 -1.44 -27.10
CA PRO A 120 -1.83 -0.13 -26.52
C PRO A 120 -2.32 -0.19 -25.08
N VAL A 121 -3.01 -1.28 -24.70
CA VAL A 121 -3.49 -1.52 -23.33
C VAL A 121 -2.37 -1.60 -22.29
N LEU A 122 -1.13 -1.90 -22.70
CA LEU A 122 0.04 -1.94 -21.80
C LEU A 122 0.80 -0.61 -21.72
N HIS A 123 0.66 0.26 -22.74
CA HIS A 123 1.42 1.50 -22.81
C HIS A 123 0.64 2.68 -22.20
N THR A 124 -0.05 2.44 -21.10
CA THR A 124 -0.82 3.42 -20.36
C THR A 124 -0.68 3.20 -18.84
N PRO A 125 -0.64 4.25 -18.03
CA PRO A 125 -0.69 4.10 -16.56
C PRO A 125 -1.93 3.37 -16.05
N HIS A 126 -3.00 3.33 -16.85
CA HIS A 126 -4.26 2.65 -16.54
C HIS A 126 -4.28 1.16 -16.91
N SER A 127 -3.18 0.59 -17.41
CA SER A 127 -3.08 -0.81 -17.85
C SER A 127 -3.58 -1.82 -16.81
N LEU A 128 -3.19 -1.65 -15.54
CA LEU A 128 -3.66 -2.51 -14.45
C LEU A 128 -5.17 -2.42 -14.24
N GLY A 129 -5.75 -1.21 -14.36
CA GLY A 129 -7.20 -1.00 -14.28
C GLY A 129 -7.95 -1.73 -15.39
N LEU A 130 -7.50 -1.57 -16.65
CA LEU A 130 -8.09 -2.25 -17.80
C LEU A 130 -8.04 -3.78 -17.66
N PHE A 131 -6.91 -4.31 -17.19
CA PHE A 131 -6.77 -5.74 -16.96
C PHE A 131 -7.73 -6.25 -15.89
N LEU A 132 -7.78 -5.61 -14.72
CA LEU A 132 -8.63 -6.04 -13.62
C LEU A 132 -10.11 -5.85 -13.93
N GLU A 133 -10.50 -4.80 -14.67
CA GLU A 133 -11.86 -4.60 -15.15
C GLU A 133 -12.31 -5.78 -16.04
N ALA A 134 -11.45 -6.17 -17.00
CA ALA A 134 -11.71 -7.32 -17.85
C ALA A 134 -11.77 -8.64 -17.05
N ALA A 135 -10.88 -8.83 -16.05
CA ALA A 135 -10.80 -10.04 -15.25
C ALA A 135 -11.95 -10.21 -14.25
N LEU A 136 -12.47 -9.12 -13.72
CA LEU A 136 -13.56 -9.09 -12.73
C LEU A 136 -14.93 -8.92 -13.37
N GLY A 137 -15.03 -8.33 -14.55
CA GLY A 137 -16.30 -8.02 -15.21
C GLY A 137 -17.04 -6.85 -14.57
N THR A 138 -16.35 -5.96 -13.87
CA THR A 138 -16.93 -4.72 -13.34
C THR A 138 -17.28 -3.77 -14.51
N ARG A 139 -18.31 -2.96 -14.33
CA ARG A 139 -18.76 -1.91 -15.26
C ARG A 139 -19.01 -0.59 -14.54
N GLY A 140 -18.74 -0.56 -13.26
CA GLY A 140 -18.78 0.65 -12.44
C GLY A 140 -17.57 1.56 -12.72
N PRO A 141 -17.40 2.63 -11.96
CA PRO A 141 -16.25 3.51 -12.10
C PRO A 141 -14.93 2.75 -11.93
N CYS A 142 -14.04 2.84 -12.93
CA CYS A 142 -12.67 2.29 -12.87
C CYS A 142 -11.66 3.44 -12.91
N LEU A 143 -10.85 3.59 -11.86
CA LEU A 143 -9.91 4.70 -11.71
C LEU A 143 -8.53 4.20 -11.32
N THR A 144 -7.50 4.86 -11.87
CA THR A 144 -6.10 4.67 -11.44
C THR A 144 -5.60 5.91 -10.70
N VAL A 145 -5.02 5.70 -9.54
CA VAL A 145 -4.33 6.70 -8.73
C VAL A 145 -2.82 6.44 -8.84
N ALA A 146 -2.07 7.43 -9.33
CA ALA A 146 -0.63 7.39 -9.47
C ALA A 146 -0.01 8.60 -8.78
N THR A 147 0.29 8.46 -7.49
CA THR A 147 0.86 9.50 -6.62
C THR A 147 2.09 8.97 -5.88
N ALA A 148 3.00 8.33 -6.64
CA ALA A 148 4.19 7.67 -6.14
C ALA A 148 3.86 6.68 -4.99
N CYS A 149 4.62 6.70 -3.89
CA CYS A 149 4.50 5.74 -2.80
C CYS A 149 3.15 5.79 -2.05
N SER A 150 2.38 6.87 -2.17
CA SER A 150 1.06 7.00 -1.55
C SER A 150 -0.12 6.50 -2.42
N SER A 151 0.16 6.02 -3.64
CA SER A 151 -0.87 5.65 -4.62
C SER A 151 -1.93 4.73 -4.05
N SER A 152 -1.57 3.57 -3.52
CA SER A 152 -2.53 2.57 -3.04
C SER A 152 -3.07 2.84 -1.63
N ALA A 153 -2.52 3.79 -0.88
CA ALA A 153 -3.19 4.31 0.30
C ALA A 153 -4.36 5.23 -0.09
N LYS A 154 -4.17 6.11 -1.07
CA LYS A 154 -5.20 7.07 -1.52
C LYS A 154 -6.42 6.42 -2.18
N ILE A 155 -6.30 5.18 -2.64
CA ILE A 155 -7.47 4.47 -3.20
C ILE A 155 -8.56 4.21 -2.15
N PHE A 156 -8.20 4.04 -0.86
CA PHE A 156 -9.18 3.94 0.24
C PHE A 156 -9.98 5.22 0.40
N ALA A 157 -9.31 6.37 0.37
CA ALA A 157 -9.97 7.68 0.41
C ALA A 157 -10.87 7.91 -0.80
N LYS A 158 -10.43 7.46 -1.99
CA LYS A 158 -11.24 7.55 -3.21
C LYS A 158 -12.49 6.67 -3.11
N ALA A 159 -12.36 5.44 -2.63
CA ALA A 159 -13.47 4.51 -2.43
C ALA A 159 -14.52 5.09 -1.46
N GLU A 160 -14.08 5.63 -0.31
CA GLU A 160 -14.98 6.27 0.64
C GLU A 160 -15.80 7.38 -0.02
N ARG A 161 -15.16 8.27 -0.76
CA ARG A 161 -15.85 9.35 -1.46
C ARG A 161 -16.89 8.83 -2.47
N MET A 162 -16.56 7.78 -3.22
CA MET A 162 -17.46 7.18 -4.21
C MET A 162 -18.68 6.54 -3.53
N ILE A 163 -18.45 5.81 -2.45
CA ILE A 163 -19.53 5.16 -1.68
C ILE A 163 -20.39 6.22 -0.98
N ARG A 164 -19.77 7.21 -0.34
CA ARG A 164 -20.49 8.30 0.32
C ARG A 164 -21.34 9.14 -0.64
N LEU A 165 -20.84 9.39 -1.85
CA LEU A 165 -21.55 10.13 -2.88
C LEU A 165 -22.59 9.27 -3.64
N GLY A 166 -22.69 7.97 -3.35
CA GLY A 166 -23.62 7.06 -3.98
C GLY A 166 -23.29 6.69 -5.43
N THR A 167 -22.05 6.95 -5.89
CA THR A 167 -21.60 6.54 -7.24
C THR A 167 -21.22 5.06 -7.28
N ALA A 168 -20.98 4.44 -6.12
CA ALA A 168 -20.78 3.00 -5.94
C ALA A 168 -21.35 2.58 -4.58
N ASP A 169 -21.66 1.29 -4.41
CA ASP A 169 -22.09 0.70 -3.12
C ASP A 169 -20.99 -0.11 -2.46
N ALA A 170 -20.06 -0.61 -3.27
CA ALA A 170 -18.83 -1.25 -2.83
C ALA A 170 -17.67 -0.83 -3.74
N ALA A 171 -16.44 -1.06 -3.27
CA ALA A 171 -15.23 -0.80 -4.05
C ALA A 171 -14.22 -1.94 -3.88
N ILE A 172 -13.71 -2.42 -5.00
CA ILE A 172 -12.54 -3.30 -5.06
C ILE A 172 -11.33 -2.40 -5.21
N LEU A 173 -10.42 -2.49 -4.25
CA LEU A 173 -9.16 -1.77 -4.22
C LEU A 173 -8.04 -2.70 -4.65
N ALA A 174 -7.16 -2.22 -5.51
CA ALA A 174 -6.00 -2.97 -5.97
C ALA A 174 -4.75 -2.08 -5.96
N GLY A 175 -3.67 -2.54 -5.37
CA GLY A 175 -2.37 -1.89 -5.45
C GLY A 175 -1.32 -2.87 -5.94
N VAL A 176 -0.71 -2.61 -7.09
CA VAL A 176 0.28 -3.52 -7.67
C VAL A 176 1.40 -2.73 -8.32
N ASP A 177 2.62 -3.01 -7.90
CA ASP A 177 3.83 -2.54 -8.58
C ASP A 177 4.89 -3.64 -8.62
N THR A 178 5.63 -3.69 -9.72
CA THR A 178 6.71 -4.62 -9.97
C THR A 178 8.00 -3.90 -10.31
N LEU A 179 9.11 -4.61 -10.14
CA LEU A 179 10.42 -4.12 -10.52
C LEU A 179 10.47 -3.84 -12.04
N CYS A 180 11.08 -2.73 -12.40
CA CYS A 180 11.37 -2.32 -13.76
C CYS A 180 12.63 -1.46 -13.78
N ASP A 181 13.26 -1.31 -14.94
CA ASP A 181 14.53 -0.60 -15.04
C ASP A 181 14.39 0.89 -14.72
N SER A 182 13.29 1.53 -15.11
CA SER A 182 13.04 2.94 -14.77
C SER A 182 13.07 3.19 -13.28
N VAL A 183 12.56 2.25 -12.46
CA VAL A 183 12.61 2.32 -11.00
C VAL A 183 14.02 2.02 -10.50
N LEU A 184 14.63 0.91 -10.93
CA LEU A 184 15.94 0.49 -10.44
C LEU A 184 17.01 1.53 -10.74
N PHE A 185 17.10 2.00 -11.98
CA PHE A 185 18.05 3.03 -12.37
C PHE A 185 17.71 4.40 -11.77
N GLY A 186 16.43 4.75 -11.70
CA GLY A 186 15.98 6.03 -11.14
C GLY A 186 16.37 6.19 -9.69
N PHE A 187 16.06 5.21 -8.82
CA PHE A 187 16.42 5.27 -7.41
C PHE A 187 17.94 5.15 -7.17
N ASN A 188 18.65 4.35 -7.98
CA ASN A 188 20.11 4.33 -7.93
C ASN A 188 20.74 5.67 -8.33
N ALA A 189 20.22 6.34 -9.37
CA ALA A 189 20.70 7.66 -9.77
C ALA A 189 20.45 8.76 -8.75
N LEU A 190 19.47 8.57 -7.86
CA LEU A 190 19.19 9.45 -6.73
C LEU A 190 20.01 9.09 -5.47
N GLU A 191 20.82 8.04 -5.52
CA GLU A 191 21.62 7.53 -4.39
C GLU A 191 20.75 7.18 -3.16
N LEU A 192 19.54 6.64 -3.41
CA LEU A 192 18.57 6.31 -2.36
C LEU A 192 18.46 4.81 -2.06
N VAL A 193 19.16 3.96 -2.81
CA VAL A 193 19.16 2.51 -2.61
C VAL A 193 20.24 2.12 -1.62
N SER A 194 19.84 1.39 -0.58
CA SER A 194 20.78 0.86 0.41
C SER A 194 21.72 -0.18 -0.20
N SER A 195 22.96 -0.17 0.21
CA SER A 195 23.95 -1.19 -0.14
C SER A 195 23.71 -2.54 0.57
N GLN A 196 22.82 -2.56 1.56
CA GLN A 196 22.43 -3.71 2.37
C GLN A 196 20.90 -3.81 2.44
N ARG A 197 20.37 -4.70 3.28
CA ARG A 197 18.94 -4.68 3.61
C ARG A 197 18.59 -3.39 4.32
N CYS A 198 17.54 -2.73 3.88
CA CYS A 198 17.09 -1.50 4.50
C CYS A 198 16.78 -1.69 5.99
N ARG A 199 17.07 -0.67 6.78
CA ARG A 199 16.90 -0.62 8.24
C ARG A 199 16.18 0.66 8.65
N PRO A 200 14.86 0.66 8.58
CA PRO A 200 14.06 1.84 8.86
C PRO A 200 14.30 2.38 10.27
N PHE A 201 14.48 3.69 10.40
CA PHE A 201 14.74 4.39 11.67
C PHE A 201 16.02 3.98 12.43
N ASP A 202 16.92 3.19 11.81
CA ASP A 202 18.23 2.94 12.39
C ASP A 202 19.13 4.17 12.20
N THR A 203 19.98 4.47 13.19
CA THR A 203 20.93 5.60 13.11
C THR A 203 21.93 5.44 11.95
N ALA A 204 22.20 4.22 11.52
CA ALA A 204 23.10 3.90 10.42
C ALA A 204 22.34 3.59 9.10
N ARG A 205 21.06 3.99 8.97
CA ARG A 205 20.29 3.81 7.73
C ARG A 205 20.91 4.56 6.56
N ASP A 206 20.85 3.96 5.38
CA ASP A 206 21.52 4.48 4.18
C ASP A 206 20.63 4.45 2.91
N GLY A 207 19.37 3.99 3.01
CA GLY A 207 18.46 3.96 1.87
C GLY A 207 17.48 2.81 1.88
N ILE A 208 16.70 2.73 0.80
CA ILE A 208 15.66 1.73 0.61
C ILE A 208 16.21 0.40 0.09
N SER A 209 15.50 -0.68 0.36
CA SER A 209 15.48 -1.88 -0.49
C SER A 209 14.21 -1.82 -1.34
N ILE A 210 14.32 -2.00 -2.65
CA ILE A 210 13.15 -1.96 -3.54
C ILE A 210 12.48 -3.33 -3.53
N GLY A 211 11.15 -3.36 -3.44
CA GLY A 211 10.32 -4.56 -3.44
C GLY A 211 9.20 -4.49 -4.47
N GLU A 212 8.47 -5.58 -4.61
CA GLU A 212 7.25 -5.67 -5.42
C GLU A 212 6.12 -6.31 -4.62
N ALA A 213 4.89 -5.90 -4.90
CA ALA A 213 3.71 -6.46 -4.24
C ALA A 213 2.45 -6.33 -5.09
N ALA A 214 1.47 -7.19 -4.77
CA ALA A 214 0.07 -7.03 -5.14
C ALA A 214 -0.78 -7.14 -3.88
N GLY A 215 -1.57 -6.11 -3.60
CA GLY A 215 -2.51 -6.09 -2.49
C GLY A 215 -3.91 -5.74 -2.96
N PHE A 216 -4.91 -6.29 -2.27
CA PHE A 216 -6.31 -6.08 -2.59
C PHE A 216 -7.14 -5.91 -1.33
N ALA A 217 -8.20 -5.09 -1.42
CA ALA A 217 -9.20 -4.95 -0.36
C ALA A 217 -10.59 -4.75 -0.98
N LEU A 218 -11.60 -5.36 -0.37
CA LEU A 218 -13.01 -5.11 -0.67
C LEU A 218 -13.58 -4.21 0.43
N VAL A 219 -14.05 -3.04 0.04
CA VAL A 219 -14.60 -2.03 0.94
C VAL A 219 -16.09 -1.87 0.67
N GLU A 220 -16.91 -2.00 1.72
CA GLU A 220 -18.37 -1.99 1.61
C GLU A 220 -19.00 -1.10 2.69
N ARG A 221 -20.14 -0.50 2.37
CA ARG A 221 -20.96 0.25 3.34
C ARG A 221 -21.58 -0.68 4.38
N ASP A 222 -22.20 -1.74 3.92
CA ASP A 222 -23.03 -2.65 4.70
C ASP A 222 -22.38 -4.03 4.89
N GLY A 223 -21.06 -4.06 5.16
CA GLY A 223 -20.32 -5.29 5.45
C GLY A 223 -20.53 -5.80 6.89
N ASP A 224 -20.02 -7.01 7.17
CA ASP A 224 -20.10 -7.65 8.50
C ASP A 224 -19.60 -6.69 9.60
N ALA A 225 -20.34 -6.57 10.67
CA ALA A 225 -19.99 -5.73 11.82
C ALA A 225 -18.66 -6.14 12.48
N ARG A 226 -18.27 -7.40 12.35
CA ARG A 226 -16.99 -7.95 12.87
C ARG A 226 -15.79 -7.63 11.99
N ALA A 227 -16.02 -7.29 10.71
CA ALA A 227 -14.94 -6.91 9.81
C ALA A 227 -14.22 -5.64 10.31
N PRO A 228 -12.90 -5.53 10.14
CA PRO A 228 -12.20 -4.29 10.41
C PRO A 228 -12.77 -3.15 9.55
N ARG A 229 -12.63 -1.93 10.02
CA ARG A 229 -13.26 -0.76 9.42
C ARG A 229 -12.24 0.30 9.03
N LEU A 230 -12.40 0.86 7.84
CA LEU A 230 -11.81 2.16 7.53
C LEU A 230 -12.65 3.23 8.25
N VAL A 231 -12.08 3.90 9.25
CA VAL A 231 -12.76 4.90 10.07
C VAL A 231 -12.32 6.33 9.76
N GLY A 232 -11.17 6.50 9.10
CA GLY A 232 -10.65 7.81 8.72
C GLY A 232 -9.55 7.70 7.68
N TYR A 233 -9.28 8.81 7.04
CA TYR A 233 -8.12 9.01 6.17
C TYR A 233 -7.78 10.49 6.10
N GLY A 234 -6.52 10.79 5.84
CA GLY A 234 -6.06 12.14 5.57
C GLY A 234 -5.15 12.17 4.36
N GLU A 235 -5.29 13.20 3.55
CA GLU A 235 -4.48 13.41 2.35
C GLU A 235 -3.93 14.82 2.36
N SER A 236 -2.66 14.98 1.96
CA SER A 236 -2.01 16.28 1.91
C SER A 236 -0.97 16.35 0.78
N SER A 237 -0.43 17.54 0.58
CA SER A 237 0.74 17.77 -0.24
C SER A 237 1.71 18.68 0.51
N ASP A 238 2.99 18.32 0.50
CA ASP A 238 4.06 19.16 1.07
C ASP A 238 4.28 20.43 0.26
N ALA A 239 4.09 20.35 -1.06
CA ALA A 239 4.40 21.44 -2.01
C ALA A 239 5.81 22.04 -1.78
N TYR A 240 6.80 21.17 -1.51
CA TYR A 240 8.14 21.57 -1.10
C TYR A 240 9.23 21.12 -2.08
N HIS A 241 9.44 19.80 -2.23
CA HIS A 241 10.50 19.23 -3.07
C HIS A 241 10.04 17.91 -3.71
N MET A 242 10.66 17.54 -4.83
CA MET A 242 10.25 16.35 -5.59
C MET A 242 10.54 15.01 -4.88
N SER A 243 11.60 14.93 -4.07
CA SER A 243 12.04 13.68 -3.44
C SER A 243 12.31 13.79 -1.93
N THR A 244 12.22 14.99 -1.36
CA THR A 244 12.50 15.25 0.06
C THR A 244 11.23 15.77 0.74
N PRO A 245 10.83 15.25 1.91
CA PRO A 245 9.70 15.78 2.66
C PRO A 245 9.97 17.21 3.15
N HIS A 246 8.90 17.94 3.47
CA HIS A 246 9.02 19.22 4.14
C HIS A 246 9.77 19.05 5.48
N PRO A 247 10.82 19.82 5.78
CA PRO A 247 11.66 19.61 6.97
C PRO A 247 10.90 19.57 8.30
N GLU A 248 9.81 20.34 8.41
CA GLU A 248 8.93 20.37 9.59
C GLU A 248 7.84 19.27 9.54
N GLY A 249 7.83 18.40 8.55
CA GLY A 249 6.81 17.35 8.37
C GLY A 249 5.40 17.90 8.15
N ARG A 250 5.27 19.09 7.54
CA ARG A 250 3.98 19.77 7.38
C ARG A 250 2.91 18.90 6.75
N GLY A 251 3.22 18.25 5.64
CA GLY A 251 2.25 17.39 4.95
C GLY A 251 1.90 16.14 5.76
N ALA A 252 2.89 15.49 6.40
CA ALA A 252 2.64 14.35 7.27
C ALA A 252 1.70 14.72 8.44
N ARG A 253 1.95 15.86 9.10
CA ARG A 253 1.07 16.40 10.17
C ARG A 253 -0.35 16.67 9.69
N LEU A 254 -0.52 17.27 8.52
CA LEU A 254 -1.83 17.52 7.93
C LEU A 254 -2.57 16.22 7.60
N ALA A 255 -1.90 15.24 7.03
CA ALA A 255 -2.50 13.94 6.73
C ALA A 255 -2.93 13.21 8.01
N LEU A 256 -2.08 13.17 9.04
CA LEU A 256 -2.40 12.60 10.35
C LEU A 256 -3.59 13.29 11.01
N ALA A 257 -3.55 14.63 11.11
CA ALA A 257 -4.62 15.41 11.72
C ALA A 257 -5.96 15.21 11.01
N ASP A 258 -5.96 15.17 9.67
CA ASP A 258 -7.16 14.95 8.86
C ASP A 258 -7.72 13.53 9.04
N ALA A 259 -6.85 12.51 9.12
CA ALA A 259 -7.24 11.13 9.38
C ALA A 259 -7.89 10.97 10.75
N LEU A 260 -7.28 11.49 11.81
CA LEU A 260 -7.81 11.46 13.17
C LEU A 260 -9.14 12.21 13.27
N ALA A 261 -9.22 13.43 12.71
CA ALA A 261 -10.44 14.23 12.74
C ALA A 261 -11.61 13.54 12.00
N ARG A 262 -11.36 12.90 10.83
CA ARG A 262 -12.40 12.12 10.11
C ARG A 262 -12.84 10.89 10.87
N ALA A 263 -11.94 10.26 11.61
CA ALA A 263 -12.23 9.12 12.48
C ALA A 263 -12.93 9.57 13.79
N GLY A 264 -12.75 10.83 14.18
CA GLY A 264 -13.16 11.38 15.46
C GLY A 264 -12.36 10.79 16.62
N LEU A 265 -11.07 10.62 16.40
CA LEU A 265 -10.10 10.09 17.33
C LEU A 265 -9.13 11.18 17.79
N GLU A 266 -8.67 11.06 19.02
CA GLU A 266 -7.51 11.78 19.52
C GLU A 266 -6.25 10.93 19.32
N PRO A 267 -5.04 11.52 19.31
CA PRO A 267 -3.80 10.76 19.14
C PRO A 267 -3.65 9.60 20.13
N ASP A 268 -4.08 9.78 21.37
CA ASP A 268 -3.97 8.74 22.41
C ASP A 268 -5.02 7.60 22.30
N ASP A 269 -5.97 7.69 21.38
CA ASP A 269 -6.87 6.58 21.05
C ASP A 269 -6.19 5.54 20.13
N VAL A 270 -5.04 5.88 19.54
CA VAL A 270 -4.31 5.01 18.61
C VAL A 270 -3.45 4.01 19.41
N ASP A 271 -3.56 2.74 19.06
CA ASP A 271 -2.74 1.67 19.65
C ASP A 271 -1.46 1.41 18.88
N TYR A 272 -1.53 1.51 17.52
CA TYR A 272 -0.44 1.15 16.62
C TYR A 272 -0.38 2.04 15.37
N ILE A 273 0.82 2.31 14.91
CA ILE A 273 1.07 3.01 13.65
C ILE A 273 2.06 2.21 12.80
N ASN A 274 1.63 1.79 11.60
CA ASN A 274 2.53 1.32 10.56
C ASN A 274 3.13 2.55 9.85
N LEU A 275 4.40 2.79 10.09
CA LEU A 275 5.12 3.96 9.60
C LEU A 275 5.48 3.80 8.12
N HIS A 276 5.59 4.93 7.42
CA HIS A 276 6.14 4.90 6.07
C HIS A 276 7.57 4.36 6.05
N GLY A 277 8.44 4.83 6.93
CA GLY A 277 9.71 4.21 7.30
C GLY A 277 10.51 3.63 6.14
N THR A 278 11.02 4.47 5.25
CA THR A 278 11.72 4.04 4.02
C THR A 278 13.17 3.63 4.25
N ALA A 279 13.73 3.91 5.40
CA ALA A 279 15.15 3.85 5.71
C ALA A 279 16.00 4.90 4.96
N THR A 280 15.38 5.86 4.27
CA THR A 280 16.12 7.02 3.78
C THR A 280 16.34 8.01 4.92
N PRO A 281 17.53 8.65 5.02
CA PRO A 281 17.85 9.54 6.14
C PRO A 281 16.79 10.61 6.38
N LYS A 282 16.34 11.29 5.32
CA LYS A 282 15.43 12.43 5.45
C LYS A 282 13.98 12.07 5.73
N ASN A 283 13.46 10.99 5.13
CA ASN A 283 12.10 10.57 5.44
C ASN A 283 11.98 10.17 6.91
N ASP A 284 12.88 9.29 7.37
CA ASP A 284 12.77 8.72 8.70
C ASP A 284 13.06 9.76 9.79
N GLU A 285 13.97 10.71 9.56
CA GLU A 285 14.21 11.86 10.44
C GLU A 285 12.93 12.69 10.65
N VAL A 286 12.27 13.06 9.54
CA VAL A 286 11.05 13.88 9.58
C VAL A 286 9.88 13.12 10.16
N GLU A 287 9.68 11.86 9.77
CA GLU A 287 8.57 11.04 10.29
C GLU A 287 8.74 10.76 11.78
N ALA A 288 9.99 10.49 12.25
CA ALA A 288 10.30 10.32 13.67
C ALA A 288 9.96 11.58 14.49
N ALA A 289 10.35 12.76 14.00
CA ALA A 289 10.04 14.04 14.67
C ALA A 289 8.53 14.30 14.73
N VAL A 290 7.79 14.00 13.66
CA VAL A 290 6.32 14.13 13.62
C VAL A 290 5.67 13.17 14.62
N LEU A 291 6.13 11.91 14.67
CA LEU A 291 5.59 10.90 15.56
C LEU A 291 5.79 11.30 17.03
N ALA A 292 7.00 11.70 17.40
CA ALA A 292 7.35 12.12 18.75
C ALA A 292 6.55 13.34 19.25
N ASP A 293 6.19 14.23 18.35
CA ASP A 293 5.45 15.44 18.68
C ASP A 293 3.92 15.21 18.76
N VAL A 294 3.38 14.31 17.93
CA VAL A 294 1.93 14.11 17.84
C VAL A 294 1.44 13.03 18.81
N PHE A 295 2.22 12.00 19.06
CA PHE A 295 1.78 10.82 19.82
C PHE A 295 2.61 10.60 21.09
N SER A 296 1.95 10.16 22.15
CA SER A 296 2.63 9.77 23.39
C SER A 296 3.41 8.46 23.21
N ALA A 297 4.35 8.17 24.13
CA ALA A 297 5.11 6.91 24.14
C ALA A 297 4.25 5.65 24.33
N ARG A 298 2.96 5.80 24.65
CA ARG A 298 2.00 4.69 24.74
C ARG A 298 1.65 4.12 23.37
N VAL A 299 1.64 4.94 22.34
CA VAL A 299 1.37 4.54 20.95
C VAL A 299 2.58 3.81 20.41
N ARG A 300 2.38 2.55 19.98
CA ARG A 300 3.47 1.78 19.39
C ARG A 300 3.52 1.98 17.88
N ALA A 301 4.71 1.95 17.33
CA ALA A 301 4.94 2.12 15.91
C ALA A 301 5.98 1.14 15.38
N SER A 302 5.85 0.71 14.14
CA SER A 302 6.88 -0.05 13.44
C SER A 302 6.91 0.28 11.96
N ALA A 303 8.04 -0.02 11.31
CA ALA A 303 8.18 0.11 9.86
C ALA A 303 8.42 -1.27 9.25
N THR A 304 7.53 -1.69 8.37
CA THR A 304 7.53 -3.06 7.84
C THR A 304 8.33 -3.23 6.55
N LYS A 305 8.96 -2.17 6.04
CA LYS A 305 9.80 -2.24 4.83
C LYS A 305 11.08 -3.05 5.01
N GLY A 306 11.55 -3.30 6.23
CA GLY A 306 12.61 -4.28 6.52
C GLY A 306 12.21 -5.71 6.18
N PHE A 307 10.91 -6.02 6.13
CA PHE A 307 10.36 -7.30 5.71
C PHE A 307 10.18 -7.40 4.19
N THR A 308 9.60 -6.39 3.57
CA THR A 308 9.05 -6.43 2.21
C THR A 308 9.84 -5.64 1.17
N GLY A 309 10.72 -4.77 1.63
CA GLY A 309 11.22 -3.67 0.82
C GLY A 309 10.16 -2.59 0.59
N HIS A 310 10.56 -1.53 -0.06
CA HIS A 310 9.65 -0.48 -0.51
C HIS A 310 8.97 -0.90 -1.81
N THR A 311 7.70 -1.27 -1.75
CA THR A 311 6.92 -1.79 -2.88
C THR A 311 6.24 -0.69 -3.69
N LEU A 312 6.84 0.49 -3.72
CA LEU A 312 6.46 1.63 -4.57
C LEU A 312 5.01 2.07 -4.34
N GLY A 313 4.22 2.21 -5.40
CA GLY A 313 2.81 2.57 -5.31
C GLY A 313 1.93 1.49 -4.68
N ALA A 314 2.37 0.23 -4.65
CA ALA A 314 1.70 -0.85 -3.93
C ALA A 314 1.94 -0.83 -2.41
N ALA A 315 2.86 0.00 -1.90
CA ALA A 315 3.23 0.02 -0.48
C ALA A 315 2.03 0.26 0.44
N GLY A 316 1.18 1.24 0.11
CA GLY A 316 0.08 1.61 1.00
C GLY A 316 -0.95 0.51 1.24
N ILE A 317 -1.32 -0.29 0.23
CA ILE A 317 -2.26 -1.40 0.41
C ILE A 317 -1.62 -2.62 1.06
N LEU A 318 -0.32 -2.87 0.80
CA LEU A 318 0.43 -3.92 1.48
C LEU A 318 0.55 -3.60 2.98
N GLU A 319 0.92 -2.37 3.31
CA GLU A 319 1.03 -1.90 4.70
C GLU A 319 -0.33 -1.84 5.39
N ALA A 320 -1.41 -1.49 4.67
CA ALA A 320 -2.77 -1.64 5.16
C ALA A 320 -3.10 -3.11 5.47
N ALA A 321 -2.77 -4.06 4.58
CA ALA A 321 -2.99 -5.48 4.83
C ALA A 321 -2.18 -5.99 6.04
N ILE A 322 -0.92 -5.57 6.19
CA ILE A 322 -0.10 -5.90 7.37
C ILE A 322 -0.72 -5.30 8.64
N THR A 323 -1.17 -4.06 8.58
CA THR A 323 -1.83 -3.39 9.72
C THR A 323 -3.11 -4.13 10.14
N LEU A 324 -3.95 -4.52 9.19
CA LEU A 324 -5.16 -5.29 9.45
C LEU A 324 -4.85 -6.67 10.04
N LEU A 325 -3.82 -7.37 9.54
CA LEU A 325 -3.33 -8.63 10.13
C LEU A 325 -2.83 -8.46 11.56
N ALA A 326 -2.08 -7.39 11.82
CA ALA A 326 -1.60 -7.06 13.16
C ALA A 326 -2.76 -6.82 14.13
N MET A 327 -3.81 -6.12 13.69
CA MET A 327 -5.05 -5.91 14.47
C MET A 327 -5.79 -7.22 14.72
N GLU A 328 -5.98 -8.06 13.71
CA GLU A 328 -6.70 -9.34 13.83
C GLU A 328 -5.98 -10.32 14.74
N GLN A 329 -4.66 -10.33 14.73
CA GLN A 329 -3.85 -11.30 15.44
C GLN A 329 -3.26 -10.78 16.75
N GLY A 330 -3.43 -9.50 17.06
CA GLY A 330 -3.05 -8.90 18.34
C GLY A 330 -1.54 -8.79 18.56
N PHE A 331 -0.79 -8.32 17.57
CA PHE A 331 0.65 -8.07 17.72
C PHE A 331 1.11 -6.83 16.94
N VAL A 332 2.14 -6.16 17.44
CA VAL A 332 2.87 -5.11 16.71
C VAL A 332 4.06 -5.77 16.00
N PRO A 333 4.17 -5.67 14.66
CA PRO A 333 5.33 -6.18 13.93
C PRO A 333 6.63 -5.51 14.38
N ALA A 334 7.74 -6.22 14.30
CA ALA A 334 9.07 -5.65 14.51
C ALA A 334 9.43 -4.62 13.42
N THR A 335 10.38 -3.75 13.73
CA THR A 335 11.09 -2.95 12.73
C THR A 335 12.39 -3.67 12.38
N LEU A 336 12.34 -4.56 11.37
CA LEU A 336 13.45 -5.43 11.05
C LEU A 336 14.70 -4.68 10.59
N ASN A 337 15.86 -5.27 10.91
CA ASN A 337 17.22 -4.83 10.60
C ASN A 337 17.66 -3.59 11.40
N SER A 338 16.78 -2.93 12.13
CA SER A 338 17.08 -1.77 12.97
C SER A 338 17.53 -2.24 14.35
N ARG A 339 18.65 -1.71 14.86
CA ARG A 339 19.24 -2.08 16.15
C ARG A 339 19.44 -0.87 17.05
N ASP A 340 19.79 0.25 16.46
CA ASP A 340 20.04 1.51 17.14
C ASP A 340 19.03 2.55 16.61
N ALA A 341 17.89 2.64 17.30
CA ALA A 341 16.77 3.45 16.85
C ALA A 341 17.09 4.95 16.86
N GLU A 342 16.62 5.67 15.85
CA GLU A 342 16.58 7.14 15.84
C GLU A 342 16.05 7.66 17.18
N PRO A 343 16.81 8.49 17.92
CA PRO A 343 16.46 8.88 19.29
C PRO A 343 15.06 9.50 19.44
N ALA A 344 14.61 10.25 18.44
CA ALA A 344 13.31 10.91 18.47
C ALA A 344 12.14 9.93 18.57
N VAL A 345 12.28 8.71 18.03
CA VAL A 345 11.19 7.71 17.95
C VAL A 345 11.44 6.48 18.81
N ALA A 346 12.61 6.38 19.46
CA ALA A 346 13.05 5.20 20.19
C ALA A 346 12.05 4.69 21.26
N ALA A 347 11.33 5.60 21.90
CA ALA A 347 10.33 5.24 22.91
C ALA A 347 9.07 4.56 22.31
N GLN A 348 8.74 4.84 21.07
CA GLN A 348 7.53 4.37 20.39
C GLN A 348 7.83 3.21 19.43
N LEU A 349 9.05 3.14 18.88
CA LEU A 349 9.44 2.17 17.85
C LEU A 349 9.56 0.75 18.43
N ALA A 350 8.82 -0.18 17.87
CA ALA A 350 8.95 -1.60 18.16
C ALA A 350 10.09 -2.18 17.31
N ILE A 351 11.28 -2.35 17.90
CA ILE A 351 12.42 -3.03 17.26
C ILE A 351 12.18 -4.54 17.22
N GLU A 352 11.57 -5.08 18.26
CA GLU A 352 11.13 -6.46 18.34
C GLU A 352 9.61 -6.53 18.26
N ARG A 353 9.07 -7.68 17.88
CA ARG A 353 7.63 -7.92 17.85
C ARG A 353 7.05 -7.88 19.27
N GLU A 354 5.90 -7.25 19.43
CA GLU A 354 5.21 -7.11 20.70
C GLU A 354 3.80 -7.73 20.62
N GLU A 355 3.48 -8.68 21.50
CA GLU A 355 2.12 -9.21 21.61
C GLU A 355 1.26 -8.20 22.40
N ARG A 356 0.27 -7.61 21.74
CA ARG A 356 -0.67 -6.69 22.36
C ARG A 356 -1.93 -6.50 21.51
N PRO A 357 -3.11 -6.35 22.13
CA PRO A 357 -4.33 -6.01 21.39
C PRO A 357 -4.21 -4.67 20.68
N ILE A 358 -4.68 -4.61 19.43
CA ILE A 358 -4.73 -3.39 18.61
C ILE A 358 -6.18 -3.18 18.21
N ARG A 359 -6.83 -2.14 18.73
CA ARG A 359 -8.20 -1.76 18.38
C ARG A 359 -8.26 -0.66 17.35
N VAL A 360 -7.32 0.26 17.40
CA VAL A 360 -7.19 1.38 16.48
C VAL A 360 -5.76 1.41 15.95
N ALA A 361 -5.62 1.45 14.63
CA ALA A 361 -4.31 1.54 14.00
C ALA A 361 -4.31 2.57 12.87
N LEU A 362 -3.14 3.18 12.65
CA LEU A 362 -2.86 4.03 11.51
C LEU A 362 -1.88 3.36 10.55
N SER A 363 -1.95 3.73 9.26
CA SER A 363 -0.95 3.37 8.26
C SER A 363 -0.56 4.62 7.48
N ASN A 364 0.73 4.96 7.48
CA ASN A 364 1.29 6.13 6.82
C ASN A 364 1.89 5.79 5.46
N SER A 365 1.64 6.63 4.47
CA SER A 365 2.25 6.55 3.15
C SER A 365 2.64 7.95 2.67
N PHE A 366 3.93 8.25 2.67
CA PHE A 366 4.48 9.56 2.29
C PHE A 366 5.24 9.41 0.98
N GLY A 367 4.71 10.01 -0.09
CA GLY A 367 5.20 9.81 -1.45
C GLY A 367 6.07 10.95 -1.95
N PHE A 368 6.96 10.62 -2.88
CA PHE A 368 7.68 11.61 -3.68
C PHE A 368 6.70 12.61 -4.30
N GLY A 369 7.16 13.85 -4.52
CA GLY A 369 6.30 14.98 -4.85
C GLY A 369 5.55 15.54 -3.65
N GLY A 370 5.82 15.03 -2.43
CA GLY A 370 5.17 15.45 -1.19
C GLY A 370 3.71 14.98 -1.08
N SER A 371 3.34 13.93 -1.80
CA SER A 371 1.96 13.40 -1.80
C SER A 371 1.78 12.43 -0.65
N ASN A 372 1.08 12.83 0.41
CA ASN A 372 0.95 12.09 1.65
C ASN A 372 -0.45 11.50 1.82
N CYS A 373 -0.54 10.36 2.52
CA CYS A 373 -1.79 9.74 2.95
C CYS A 373 -1.57 9.04 4.30
N THR A 374 -2.52 9.21 5.22
CA THR A 374 -2.66 8.40 6.43
C THR A 374 -4.03 7.74 6.41
N LEU A 375 -4.06 6.44 6.67
CA LEU A 375 -5.30 5.66 6.83
C LEU A 375 -5.52 5.37 8.31
N ALA A 376 -6.76 5.38 8.77
CA ALA A 376 -7.16 5.00 10.11
C ALA A 376 -8.12 3.81 10.07
N PHE A 377 -7.75 2.75 10.77
CA PHE A 377 -8.52 1.51 10.88
C PHE A 377 -8.97 1.28 12.32
N ALA A 378 -10.16 0.70 12.48
CA ALA A 378 -10.65 0.21 13.76
C ALA A 378 -11.07 -1.25 13.65
N ALA A 379 -10.88 -2.00 14.73
CA ALA A 379 -11.40 -3.37 14.84
C ALA A 379 -12.93 -3.37 14.72
N GLY A 380 -13.49 -4.42 14.16
CA GLY A 380 -14.92 -4.64 14.18
C GLY A 380 -15.46 -4.84 15.60
N THR A 381 -16.77 -4.70 15.75
CA THR A 381 -17.41 -4.92 17.08
C THR A 381 -17.35 -6.39 17.45
N PRO A 382 -16.77 -6.74 18.62
CA PRO A 382 -16.93 -8.10 19.14
C PRO A 382 -18.42 -8.36 19.47
N HIS A 383 -18.81 -9.62 19.47
CA HIS A 383 -20.14 -10.05 19.95
C HIS A 383 -20.32 -9.79 21.43
#